data_fc707c7c74458b45139e4a8c9b0b33b7
#
_entry.id   fc707c7c74458b45139e4a8c9b0b33b7
#
_cell.length_a   1.000
_cell.length_b   1.000
_cell.length_c   1.000
_cell.angle_alpha   90.00
_cell.angle_beta   90.00
_cell.angle_gamma   90.00
#
_symmetry.space_group_name_H-M   'P 1'
#
loop_
_entity.id
_entity.type
_entity.pdbx_description
1 polymer ?
#
loop_
_entity_poly.entity_id
_entity_poly.type
_entity_poly.pdbx_seq_one_letter_code
_entity_poly.pdbx_strand_id
1 'polypeptide(L)'
;MTLIYDNLISTVIAMTVILVLASMQLRATKQQVATTAHYVTKQRTTQLSSWLQEDLGEIGKNMSGDRVPVDTLIVPNDDSTARWRTDEFVFERDSIETGGNRVTVKVRYDVRNTGTRTIEGEERDVFQLIRERKVGSNSWESAGGSAATLEYFDVDLLNKDAVRVENPEQHLETVPDTVRSVRVRFSVLPPFQNDQLPVAASRTNTVVAQYLPADPWE
;
A
#
# COMPACT_ATOMS: atom_id res chain seq x y z
N MET A 1 18.59 -53.89 -42.62
CA MET A 1 18.12 -52.49 -42.71
C MET A 1 17.01 -52.12 -41.69
N THR A 2 16.17 -53.05 -41.26
CA THR A 2 15.10 -52.80 -40.28
C THR A 2 15.57 -52.30 -38.91
N LEU A 3 16.65 -52.82 -38.37
CA LEU A 3 17.19 -52.44 -37.05
C LEU A 3 17.61 -50.95 -36.91
N ILE A 4 18.06 -50.34 -37.99
CA ILE A 4 18.46 -48.93 -38.01
C ILE A 4 17.21 -48.03 -37.99
N TYR A 5 16.17 -48.41 -38.72
CA TYR A 5 14.90 -47.69 -38.77
C TYR A 5 14.16 -47.76 -37.41
N ASP A 6 14.16 -48.94 -36.78
CA ASP A 6 13.53 -49.11 -35.46
C ASP A 6 14.22 -48.26 -34.38
N ASN A 7 15.55 -48.19 -34.38
CA ASN A 7 16.30 -47.33 -33.48
C ASN A 7 16.04 -45.86 -33.73
N LEU A 8 15.95 -45.44 -34.98
CA LEU A 8 15.70 -44.07 -35.36
C LEU A 8 14.28 -43.61 -34.94
N ILE A 9 13.26 -44.48 -35.18
CA ILE A 9 11.89 -44.23 -34.77
C ILE A 9 11.79 -44.15 -33.23
N SER A 10 12.42 -45.08 -32.52
CA SER A 10 12.44 -45.08 -31.05
C SER A 10 13.09 -43.83 -30.48
N THR A 11 14.18 -43.35 -31.09
CA THR A 11 14.85 -42.12 -30.67
C THR A 11 13.99 -40.89 -30.90
N VAL A 12 13.30 -40.80 -32.04
CA VAL A 12 12.39 -39.68 -32.35
C VAL A 12 11.21 -39.65 -31.37
N ILE A 13 10.64 -40.81 -31.08
CA ILE A 13 9.54 -40.92 -30.08
C ILE A 13 10.03 -40.51 -28.72
N ALA A 14 11.19 -41.00 -28.26
CA ALA A 14 11.76 -40.62 -26.97
C ALA A 14 12.01 -39.11 -26.87
N MET A 15 12.60 -38.51 -27.90
CA MET A 15 12.83 -37.05 -27.96
C MET A 15 11.51 -36.27 -27.90
N THR A 16 10.50 -36.71 -28.61
CA THR A 16 9.18 -36.05 -28.61
C THR A 16 8.54 -36.10 -27.23
N VAL A 17 8.61 -37.27 -26.56
CA VAL A 17 8.10 -37.42 -25.20
C VAL A 17 8.84 -36.53 -24.21
N ILE A 18 10.17 -36.49 -24.30
CA ILE A 18 11.00 -35.60 -23.45
C ILE A 18 10.61 -34.13 -23.66
N LEU A 19 10.42 -33.70 -24.91
CA LEU A 19 10.05 -32.34 -25.26
C LEU A 19 8.67 -31.97 -24.72
N VAL A 20 7.71 -32.86 -24.79
CA VAL A 20 6.37 -32.68 -24.20
C VAL A 20 6.45 -32.59 -22.69
N LEU A 21 7.19 -33.50 -22.03
CA LEU A 21 7.36 -33.44 -20.58
C LEU A 21 8.05 -32.15 -20.12
N ALA A 22 9.12 -31.73 -20.81
CA ALA A 22 9.79 -30.46 -20.51
C ALA A 22 8.85 -29.26 -20.67
N SER A 23 8.03 -29.26 -21.73
CA SER A 23 7.04 -28.18 -21.93
C SER A 23 5.96 -28.16 -20.84
N MET A 24 5.50 -29.31 -20.37
CA MET A 24 4.56 -29.42 -19.26
C MET A 24 5.18 -28.96 -17.94
N GLN A 25 6.41 -29.35 -17.66
CA GLN A 25 7.13 -28.88 -16.47
C GLN A 25 7.29 -27.36 -16.47
N LEU A 26 7.68 -26.78 -17.61
CA LEU A 26 7.82 -25.34 -17.75
C LEU A 26 6.49 -24.60 -17.50
N ARG A 27 5.38 -25.12 -18.03
CA ARG A 27 4.03 -24.56 -17.78
C ARG A 27 3.64 -24.68 -16.31
N ALA A 28 3.86 -25.84 -15.69
CA ALA A 28 3.56 -26.05 -14.28
C ALA A 28 4.37 -25.09 -13.38
N THR A 29 5.65 -24.93 -13.65
CA THR A 29 6.50 -23.99 -12.91
C THR A 29 6.03 -22.55 -13.07
N LYS A 30 5.70 -22.11 -14.30
CA LYS A 30 5.16 -20.76 -14.54
C LYS A 30 3.86 -20.54 -13.77
N GLN A 31 2.96 -21.50 -13.76
CA GLN A 31 1.70 -21.42 -13.03
C GLN A 31 1.91 -21.37 -11.52
N GLN A 32 2.84 -22.17 -11.00
CA GLN A 32 3.19 -22.15 -9.58
C GLN A 32 3.75 -20.81 -9.14
N VAL A 33 4.67 -20.22 -9.91
CA VAL A 33 5.23 -18.89 -9.62
C VAL A 33 4.15 -17.81 -9.66
N ALA A 34 3.26 -17.82 -10.66
CA ALA A 34 2.15 -16.89 -10.75
C ALA A 34 1.20 -17.01 -9.55
N THR A 35 0.84 -18.24 -9.15
CA THR A 35 -0.02 -18.48 -7.99
C THR A 35 0.64 -18.00 -6.69
N THR A 36 1.93 -18.27 -6.53
CA THR A 36 2.70 -17.80 -5.36
C THR A 36 2.78 -16.27 -5.32
N ALA A 37 3.06 -15.62 -6.45
CA ALA A 37 3.09 -14.17 -6.54
C ALA A 37 1.73 -13.55 -6.16
N HIS A 38 0.65 -14.11 -6.67
CA HIS A 38 -0.72 -13.67 -6.34
C HIS A 38 -1.04 -13.85 -4.85
N TYR A 39 -0.69 -14.99 -4.27
CA TYR A 39 -0.89 -15.25 -2.83
C TYR A 39 -0.11 -14.25 -1.96
N VAL A 40 1.18 -14.02 -2.26
CA VAL A 40 2.02 -13.08 -1.52
C VAL A 40 1.50 -11.65 -1.66
N THR A 41 1.06 -11.24 -2.86
CA THR A 41 0.46 -9.92 -3.08
C THR A 41 -0.80 -9.76 -2.24
N LYS A 42 -1.69 -10.76 -2.26
CA LYS A 42 -2.91 -10.78 -1.43
C LYS A 42 -2.58 -10.64 0.06
N GLN A 43 -1.63 -11.44 0.55
CA GLN A 43 -1.22 -11.42 1.96
C GLN A 43 -0.69 -10.04 2.35
N ARG A 44 0.21 -9.45 1.56
CA ARG A 44 0.78 -8.11 1.80
C ARG A 44 -0.28 -7.02 1.77
N THR A 45 -1.22 -7.09 0.82
CA THR A 45 -2.34 -6.14 0.74
C THR A 45 -3.22 -6.22 1.98
N THR A 46 -3.57 -7.43 2.42
CA THR A 46 -4.40 -7.62 3.62
C THR A 46 -3.67 -7.15 4.87
N GLN A 47 -2.39 -7.46 4.99
CA GLN A 47 -1.57 -7.04 6.12
C GLN A 47 -1.44 -5.52 6.21
N LEU A 48 -1.18 -4.86 5.07
CA LEU A 48 -1.12 -3.40 5.01
C LEU A 48 -2.48 -2.76 5.31
N SER A 49 -3.58 -3.32 4.79
CA SER A 49 -4.94 -2.84 5.09
C SER A 49 -5.27 -2.93 6.57
N SER A 50 -5.00 -4.07 7.21
CA SER A 50 -5.29 -4.25 8.64
C SER A 50 -4.50 -3.27 9.49
N TRP A 51 -3.26 -3.06 9.15
CA TRP A 51 -2.38 -2.12 9.81
C TRP A 51 -2.86 -0.66 9.65
N LEU A 52 -3.21 -0.26 8.42
CA LEU A 52 -3.79 1.05 8.17
C LEU A 52 -5.12 1.24 8.91
N GLN A 53 -5.98 0.23 8.94
CA GLN A 53 -7.26 0.30 9.67
C GLN A 53 -7.05 0.51 11.17
N GLU A 54 -6.09 -0.20 11.78
CA GLU A 54 -5.77 -0.05 13.19
C GLU A 54 -5.29 1.37 13.51
N ASP A 55 -4.31 1.87 12.74
CA ASP A 55 -3.75 3.20 12.95
C ASP A 55 -4.76 4.32 12.68
N LEU A 56 -5.48 4.24 11.55
CA LEU A 56 -6.46 5.26 11.18
C LEU A 56 -7.66 5.27 12.12
N GLY A 57 -8.01 4.12 12.70
CA GLY A 57 -9.05 4.04 13.73
C GLY A 57 -8.67 4.72 15.05
N GLU A 58 -7.41 5.11 15.21
CA GLU A 58 -6.91 5.84 16.37
C GLU A 58 -6.71 7.34 16.13
N ILE A 59 -6.98 7.84 14.91
CA ILE A 59 -6.89 9.27 14.59
C ILE A 59 -7.80 10.07 15.53
N GLY A 60 -7.23 11.10 16.16
CA GLY A 60 -7.96 11.98 17.06
C GLY A 60 -8.39 11.36 18.39
N LYS A 61 -8.04 10.12 18.67
CA LYS A 61 -8.41 9.42 19.90
C LYS A 61 -7.91 10.17 21.14
N ASN A 62 -8.81 10.39 22.10
CA ASN A 62 -8.57 11.11 23.35
C ASN A 62 -8.14 12.59 23.18
N MET A 63 -8.19 13.14 21.98
CA MET A 63 -7.93 14.56 21.76
C MET A 63 -9.12 15.43 22.20
N SER A 64 -8.84 16.68 22.59
CA SER A 64 -9.90 17.66 22.82
C SER A 64 -10.53 18.10 21.49
N GLY A 65 -11.84 18.42 21.49
CA GLY A 65 -12.63 18.68 20.29
C GLY A 65 -12.22 19.91 19.46
N ASP A 66 -11.35 20.74 19.98
CA ASP A 66 -10.83 21.95 19.36
C ASP A 66 -9.51 21.72 18.57
N ARG A 67 -8.98 20.49 18.61
CA ARG A 67 -7.75 20.13 17.89
C ARG A 67 -8.04 19.32 16.65
N VAL A 68 -7.39 19.66 15.54
CA VAL A 68 -7.44 18.90 14.30
C VAL A 68 -6.47 17.73 14.39
N PRO A 69 -6.94 16.47 14.22
CA PRO A 69 -6.08 15.30 14.37
C PRO A 69 -5.16 15.04 13.18
N VAL A 70 -5.31 15.76 12.08
CA VAL A 70 -4.40 15.67 10.92
C VAL A 70 -3.45 16.86 10.98
N ASP A 71 -2.15 16.56 11.09
CA ASP A 71 -1.09 17.57 11.22
C ASP A 71 -0.54 17.97 9.85
N THR A 72 -0.29 17.00 8.98
CA THR A 72 0.34 17.24 7.67
C THR A 72 -0.20 16.29 6.62
N LEU A 73 -0.45 16.82 5.42
CA LEU A 73 -0.74 16.04 4.23
C LEU A 73 -0.01 16.69 3.04
N ILE A 74 1.07 16.06 2.58
CA ILE A 74 1.84 16.54 1.43
C ILE A 74 1.46 15.74 0.19
N VAL A 75 0.93 16.44 -0.80
CA VAL A 75 0.60 15.90 -2.12
C VAL A 75 1.53 16.55 -3.14
N PRO A 76 2.22 15.79 -4.00
CA PRO A 76 3.11 16.37 -4.99
C PRO A 76 2.36 17.33 -5.92
N ASN A 77 2.96 18.49 -6.17
CA ASN A 77 2.43 19.51 -7.10
C ASN A 77 2.69 19.17 -8.57
N ASP A 78 3.07 17.94 -8.91
CA ASP A 78 3.42 17.57 -10.28
C ASP A 78 2.18 17.33 -11.12
N ASP A 79 1.96 18.22 -12.07
CA ASP A 79 0.75 18.40 -12.86
C ASP A 79 0.53 17.31 -13.92
N SER A 80 1.48 16.40 -14.12
CA SER A 80 1.47 15.62 -15.37
C SER A 80 0.98 14.18 -15.26
N THR A 81 1.11 13.50 -14.13
CA THR A 81 0.69 12.08 -14.03
C THR A 81 0.29 11.60 -12.64
N ALA A 82 0.57 12.34 -11.59
CA ALA A 82 0.50 11.87 -10.20
C ALA A 82 -0.79 12.28 -9.45
N ARG A 83 -1.94 12.24 -10.11
CA ARG A 83 -3.25 12.60 -9.49
C ARG A 83 -3.61 11.80 -8.22
N TRP A 84 -2.80 10.80 -7.85
CA TRP A 84 -3.12 9.81 -6.82
C TRP A 84 -1.90 9.46 -5.97
N ARG A 85 -1.15 10.47 -5.52
CA ARG A 85 0.02 10.23 -4.70
C ARG A 85 0.03 11.16 -3.51
N THR A 86 0.29 10.59 -2.34
CA THR A 86 0.63 11.31 -1.13
C THR A 86 2.08 10.98 -0.79
N ASP A 87 2.91 12.00 -0.59
CA ASP A 87 4.31 11.81 -0.19
C ASP A 87 4.44 11.66 1.32
N GLU A 88 3.68 12.45 2.09
CA GLU A 88 3.70 12.40 3.54
C GLU A 88 2.30 12.61 4.11
N PHE A 89 1.97 11.81 5.11
CA PHE A 89 0.74 11.97 5.89
C PHE A 89 1.05 11.82 7.37
N VAL A 90 0.74 12.86 8.15
CA VAL A 90 0.95 12.90 9.61
C VAL A 90 -0.37 13.14 10.30
N PHE A 91 -0.66 12.32 11.28
CA PHE A 91 -1.82 12.48 12.15
C PHE A 91 -1.46 12.32 13.63
N GLU A 92 -2.35 12.80 14.48
CA GLU A 92 -2.17 12.85 15.92
C GLU A 92 -3.26 12.07 16.67
N ARG A 93 -2.88 11.62 17.85
CA ARG A 93 -3.76 11.10 18.88
C ARG A 93 -3.17 11.39 20.25
N ASP A 94 -3.98 11.40 21.28
CA ASP A 94 -3.47 11.46 22.65
C ASP A 94 -3.45 10.07 23.29
N SER A 95 -2.34 9.73 23.93
CA SER A 95 -2.18 8.54 24.75
C SER A 95 -2.28 8.95 26.22
N ILE A 96 -2.99 8.16 27.01
CA ILE A 96 -3.10 8.37 28.46
C ILE A 96 -2.08 7.46 29.13
N GLU A 97 -1.10 8.05 29.79
CA GLU A 97 -0.10 7.32 30.58
C GLU A 97 -0.68 6.82 31.92
N THR A 98 0.03 5.89 32.57
CA THR A 98 -0.36 5.26 33.84
C THR A 98 -0.58 6.26 35.00
N GLY A 99 -0.23 7.53 34.82
CA GLY A 99 -0.47 8.61 35.79
C GLY A 99 -1.62 9.54 35.42
N GLY A 100 -2.39 9.26 34.36
CA GLY A 100 -3.45 10.12 33.84
C GLY A 100 -2.96 11.29 32.98
N ASN A 101 -1.66 11.43 32.79
CA ASN A 101 -1.09 12.45 31.93
C ASN A 101 -1.39 12.11 30.47
N ARG A 102 -1.80 13.13 29.70
CA ARG A 102 -1.98 13.00 28.25
C ARG A 102 -0.67 13.32 27.55
N VAL A 103 -0.27 12.46 26.64
CA VAL A 103 0.90 12.66 25.79
C VAL A 103 0.47 12.53 24.33
N THR A 104 0.75 13.55 23.53
CA THR A 104 0.46 13.52 22.10
C THR A 104 1.39 12.55 21.38
N VAL A 105 0.81 11.68 20.62
CA VAL A 105 1.50 10.72 19.74
C VAL A 105 1.22 11.11 18.31
N LYS A 106 2.27 11.41 17.56
CA LYS A 106 2.19 11.63 16.11
C LYS A 106 2.60 10.36 15.38
N VAL A 107 1.86 10.04 14.34
CA VAL A 107 2.17 8.93 13.41
C VAL A 107 2.38 9.54 12.03
N ARG A 108 3.49 9.20 11.40
CA ARG A 108 3.86 9.65 10.06
C ARG A 108 3.95 8.45 9.12
N TYR A 109 3.30 8.58 7.98
CA TYR A 109 3.51 7.75 6.81
C TYR A 109 4.33 8.54 5.80
N ASP A 110 5.51 8.03 5.48
CA ASP A 110 6.45 8.59 4.50
C ASP A 110 6.53 7.64 3.31
N VAL A 111 6.20 8.13 2.13
CA VAL A 111 6.13 7.35 0.89
C VAL A 111 7.38 7.62 0.07
N ARG A 112 8.32 6.68 0.11
CA ARG A 112 9.61 6.81 -0.58
C ARG A 112 9.62 6.14 -1.93
N ASN A 113 10.05 6.86 -2.95
CA ASN A 113 10.38 6.26 -4.24
C ASN A 113 11.60 5.33 -4.05
N THR A 114 11.45 4.08 -4.48
CA THR A 114 12.52 3.06 -4.40
C THR A 114 13.08 2.68 -5.75
N GLY A 115 12.65 3.36 -6.81
CA GLY A 115 13.09 3.15 -8.19
C GLY A 115 11.92 3.00 -9.16
N THR A 116 12.19 2.41 -10.30
CA THR A 116 11.20 2.15 -11.34
C THR A 116 11.05 0.66 -11.60
N ARG A 117 9.89 0.28 -12.13
CA ARG A 117 9.60 -1.09 -12.58
C ARG A 117 8.79 -1.05 -13.87
N THR A 118 9.13 -1.92 -14.80
CA THR A 118 8.33 -2.09 -16.03
C THR A 118 7.06 -2.84 -15.70
N ILE A 119 5.90 -2.21 -15.93
CA ILE A 119 4.56 -2.76 -15.70
C ILE A 119 3.82 -2.63 -17.03
N GLU A 120 3.39 -3.75 -17.60
CA GLU A 120 2.67 -3.79 -18.90
C GLU A 120 3.43 -3.09 -20.05
N GLY A 121 4.76 -3.14 -20.00
CA GLY A 121 5.62 -2.50 -21.02
C GLY A 121 5.91 -1.02 -20.77
N GLU A 122 5.34 -0.41 -19.72
CA GLU A 122 5.62 0.96 -19.30
C GLU A 122 6.51 0.99 -18.07
N GLU A 123 7.46 1.90 -18.04
CA GLU A 123 8.27 2.16 -16.86
C GLU A 123 7.49 3.04 -15.88
N ARG A 124 7.27 2.55 -14.69
CA ARG A 124 6.51 3.24 -13.63
C ARG A 124 7.33 3.30 -12.35
N ASP A 125 7.21 4.42 -11.65
CA ASP A 125 7.76 4.58 -10.30
C ASP A 125 7.13 3.59 -9.34
N VAL A 126 7.96 3.10 -8.42
CA VAL A 126 7.53 2.20 -7.34
C VAL A 126 7.95 2.74 -5.99
N PHE A 127 7.10 2.52 -5.00
CA PHE A 127 7.20 3.16 -3.70
C PHE A 127 7.23 2.15 -2.57
N GLN A 128 7.76 2.60 -1.43
CA GLN A 128 7.70 1.91 -0.15
C GLN A 128 7.10 2.84 0.90
N LEU A 129 6.20 2.31 1.71
CA LEU A 129 5.60 3.02 2.84
C LEU A 129 6.43 2.79 4.09
N ILE A 130 6.93 3.86 4.67
CA ILE A 130 7.64 3.88 5.95
C ILE A 130 6.72 4.48 7.00
N ARG A 131 6.60 3.81 8.14
CA ARG A 131 5.85 4.29 9.29
C ARG A 131 6.81 4.73 10.37
N GLU A 132 6.60 5.94 10.86
CA GLU A 132 7.34 6.49 11.99
C GLU A 132 6.38 6.98 13.06
N ARG A 133 6.83 6.99 14.30
CA ARG A 133 6.07 7.45 15.45
C ARG A 133 6.91 8.44 16.26
N LYS A 134 6.23 9.45 16.78
CA LYS A 134 6.82 10.42 17.69
C LYS A 134 5.94 10.55 18.93
N VAL A 135 6.54 10.51 20.12
CA VAL A 135 5.83 10.61 21.40
C VAL A 135 6.26 11.92 22.07
N GLY A 136 5.33 12.83 22.27
CA GLY A 136 5.61 14.15 22.85
C GLY A 136 6.66 14.91 22.07
N SER A 137 7.71 15.36 22.75
CA SER A 137 8.84 16.12 22.15
C SER A 137 10.00 15.25 21.65
N ASN A 138 9.87 13.91 21.70
CA ASN A 138 10.93 13.01 21.25
C ASN A 138 11.19 13.12 19.73
N SER A 139 12.28 12.54 19.27
CA SER A 139 12.57 12.38 17.85
C SER A 139 11.61 11.36 17.21
N TRP A 140 11.51 11.38 15.89
CA TRP A 140 10.83 10.35 15.12
C TRP A 140 11.56 9.02 15.28
N GLU A 141 10.82 7.96 15.53
CA GLU A 141 11.31 6.59 15.65
C GLU A 141 10.60 5.72 14.62
N SER A 142 11.37 4.84 13.97
CA SER A 142 10.77 3.87 13.05
C SER A 142 9.81 2.96 13.81
N ALA A 143 8.57 2.94 13.39
CA ALA A 143 7.52 2.11 13.97
C ALA A 143 7.12 0.96 13.03
N GLY A 144 8.01 0.61 12.12
CA GLY A 144 7.81 -0.40 11.09
C GLY A 144 7.62 0.21 9.71
N GLY A 145 7.25 -0.60 8.77
CA GLY A 145 7.01 -0.21 7.40
C GLY A 145 6.41 -1.37 6.61
N SER A 146 5.89 -1.10 5.44
CA SER A 146 5.39 -2.15 4.57
C SER A 146 6.54 -2.76 3.77
N ALA A 147 6.69 -4.09 3.82
CA ALA A 147 7.55 -4.82 2.89
C ALA A 147 6.93 -4.90 1.47
N ALA A 148 5.74 -4.35 1.27
CA ALA A 148 5.08 -4.30 -0.01
C ALA A 148 5.68 -3.19 -0.88
N THR A 149 5.92 -3.51 -2.14
CA THR A 149 6.18 -2.51 -3.16
C THR A 149 4.84 -1.97 -3.62
N LEU A 150 4.68 -0.65 -3.58
CA LEU A 150 3.46 0.03 -3.96
C LEU A 150 3.61 0.65 -5.36
N GLU A 151 2.54 0.63 -6.13
CA GLU A 151 2.40 1.38 -7.37
C GLU A 151 1.95 2.81 -7.06
N TYR A 152 1.06 2.97 -6.08
CA TYR A 152 0.66 4.26 -5.54
C TYR A 152 0.18 4.14 -4.10
N PHE A 153 0.18 5.28 -3.41
CA PHE A 153 -0.42 5.48 -2.09
C PHE A 153 -1.04 6.88 -2.08
N ASP A 154 -2.32 6.96 -1.76
CA ASP A 154 -3.09 8.20 -1.81
C ASP A 154 -3.99 8.32 -0.59
N VAL A 155 -3.97 9.51 0.00
CA VAL A 155 -4.76 9.88 1.17
C VAL A 155 -5.69 11.02 0.81
N ASP A 156 -6.98 10.79 0.94
CA ASP A 156 -8.01 11.81 0.81
C ASP A 156 -8.59 12.17 2.17
N LEU A 157 -8.71 13.44 2.44
CA LEU A 157 -9.54 13.96 3.53
C LEU A 157 -10.94 14.20 3.01
N LEU A 158 -11.95 13.70 3.70
CA LEU A 158 -13.34 13.76 3.28
C LEU A 158 -14.16 14.57 4.28
N ASN A 159 -15.09 15.36 3.76
CA ASN A 159 -16.06 16.10 4.56
C ASN A 159 -17.24 15.19 5.02
N LYS A 160 -18.22 15.78 5.69
CA LYS A 160 -19.43 15.09 6.16
C LYS A 160 -20.24 14.41 5.06
N ASP A 161 -20.15 14.90 3.83
CA ASP A 161 -20.87 14.38 2.67
C ASP A 161 -20.01 13.37 1.87
N ALA A 162 -18.88 12.90 2.46
CA ALA A 162 -17.89 12.02 1.87
C ALA A 162 -17.25 12.57 0.57
N VAL A 163 -17.25 13.88 0.40
CA VAL A 163 -16.61 14.60 -0.71
C VAL A 163 -15.20 14.96 -0.29
N ARG A 164 -14.24 14.83 -1.22
CA ARG A 164 -12.84 15.20 -1.01
C ARG A 164 -12.72 16.68 -0.68
N VAL A 165 -11.98 16.99 0.36
CA VAL A 165 -11.60 18.37 0.70
C VAL A 165 -10.48 18.78 -0.25
N GLU A 166 -10.74 19.80 -1.08
CA GLU A 166 -9.71 20.39 -1.95
C GLU A 166 -8.81 21.31 -1.12
N ASN A 167 -7.50 21.32 -1.45
CA ASN A 167 -6.48 22.11 -0.76
C ASN A 167 -6.46 21.88 0.76
N PRO A 168 -6.25 20.64 1.21
CA PRO A 168 -6.30 20.30 2.63
C PRO A 168 -5.32 21.13 3.49
N GLU A 169 -4.18 21.52 2.95
CA GLU A 169 -3.19 22.37 3.66
C GLU A 169 -3.79 23.68 4.16
N GLN A 170 -4.70 24.29 3.38
CA GLN A 170 -5.36 25.54 3.76
C GLN A 170 -6.50 25.33 4.77
N HIS A 171 -7.07 24.12 4.82
CA HIS A 171 -8.23 23.78 5.66
C HIS A 171 -7.84 23.16 6.99
N LEU A 172 -6.64 22.59 7.12
CA LEU A 172 -6.17 21.96 8.36
C LEU A 172 -6.04 22.95 9.52
N GLU A 173 -5.72 24.22 9.24
CA GLU A 173 -5.56 25.24 10.27
C GLU A 173 -6.85 25.97 10.62
N THR A 174 -7.84 26.00 9.73
CA THR A 174 -8.94 26.96 9.84
C THR A 174 -10.29 26.37 10.19
N VAL A 175 -10.57 25.08 9.93
CA VAL A 175 -11.92 24.52 10.15
C VAL A 175 -11.88 23.03 10.56
N PRO A 176 -11.83 22.72 11.87
CA PRO A 176 -11.91 21.35 12.40
C PRO A 176 -13.14 20.60 11.91
N ASP A 177 -14.24 21.31 11.67
CA ASP A 177 -15.53 20.74 11.26
C ASP A 177 -15.59 20.27 9.81
N THR A 178 -14.60 20.61 8.99
CA THR A 178 -14.67 20.28 7.55
C THR A 178 -14.29 18.84 7.26
N VAL A 179 -13.32 18.28 7.99
CA VAL A 179 -12.87 16.90 7.76
C VAL A 179 -13.53 15.95 8.73
N ARG A 180 -14.19 14.92 8.21
CA ARG A 180 -14.91 13.90 9.00
C ARG A 180 -14.40 12.49 8.84
N SER A 181 -13.65 12.22 7.76
CA SER A 181 -13.07 10.91 7.54
C SER A 181 -11.82 11.00 6.67
N VAL A 182 -10.99 10.00 6.80
CA VAL A 182 -9.78 9.81 6.00
C VAL A 182 -9.97 8.57 5.14
N ARG A 183 -9.73 8.69 3.85
CA ARG A 183 -9.74 7.59 2.90
C ARG A 183 -8.34 7.37 2.38
N VAL A 184 -7.80 6.16 2.56
CA VAL A 184 -6.50 5.75 2.01
C VAL A 184 -6.73 4.75 0.90
N ARG A 185 -6.14 5.02 -0.26
CA ARG A 185 -6.11 4.13 -1.43
C ARG A 185 -4.67 3.75 -1.73
N PHE A 186 -4.44 2.50 -2.02
CA PHE A 186 -3.11 2.03 -2.38
C PHE A 186 -3.17 0.82 -3.31
N SER A 187 -2.12 0.61 -4.08
CA SER A 187 -1.95 -0.55 -4.95
C SER A 187 -0.65 -1.26 -4.62
N VAL A 188 -0.73 -2.55 -4.35
CA VAL A 188 0.42 -3.41 -4.05
C VAL A 188 0.84 -4.17 -5.29
N LEU A 189 2.10 -4.06 -5.65
CA LEU A 189 2.68 -4.79 -6.76
C LEU A 189 3.10 -6.20 -6.34
N PRO A 190 3.04 -7.17 -7.26
CA PRO A 190 3.57 -8.51 -7.01
C PRO A 190 5.08 -8.47 -6.78
N PRO A 191 5.60 -9.35 -5.89
CA PRO A 191 7.02 -9.37 -5.53
C PRO A 191 7.93 -9.76 -6.69
N PHE A 192 7.40 -10.54 -7.63
CA PHE A 192 8.10 -11.04 -8.80
C PHE A 192 7.34 -10.59 -10.05
N GLN A 193 8.01 -9.85 -10.89
CA GLN A 193 7.53 -9.55 -12.22
C GLN A 193 8.62 -10.00 -13.18
N ASN A 194 8.28 -10.92 -14.07
CA ASN A 194 9.14 -11.35 -15.14
C ASN A 194 8.33 -11.22 -16.42
N ASP A 195 8.91 -10.61 -17.45
CA ASP A 195 8.26 -10.38 -18.75
C ASP A 195 7.71 -11.65 -19.41
N GLN A 196 8.15 -12.82 -18.94
CA GLN A 196 7.70 -14.12 -19.40
C GLN A 196 6.57 -14.75 -18.56
N LEU A 197 6.19 -14.13 -17.44
CA LEU A 197 5.10 -14.60 -16.60
C LEU A 197 3.83 -13.81 -16.87
N PRO A 198 2.65 -14.44 -16.85
CA PRO A 198 1.41 -13.68 -16.88
C PRO A 198 1.44 -12.71 -15.70
N VAL A 199 1.23 -11.43 -16.01
CA VAL A 199 1.27 -10.34 -15.03
C VAL A 199 0.31 -10.68 -13.90
N ALA A 200 0.85 -10.95 -12.72
CA ALA A 200 0.01 -10.98 -11.52
C ALA A 200 -0.48 -9.55 -11.33
N ALA A 201 -1.78 -9.33 -11.46
CA ALA A 201 -2.38 -8.02 -11.37
C ALA A 201 -1.99 -7.34 -10.04
N SER A 202 -1.70 -6.06 -10.09
CA SER A 202 -1.61 -5.21 -8.90
C SER A 202 -2.93 -5.31 -8.12
N ARG A 203 -2.87 -5.25 -6.80
CA ARG A 203 -4.06 -5.31 -5.98
C ARG A 203 -4.32 -3.99 -5.30
N THR A 204 -5.36 -3.32 -5.73
CA THR A 204 -5.84 -2.08 -5.12
C THR A 204 -6.72 -2.38 -3.91
N ASN A 205 -6.56 -1.59 -2.86
CA ASN A 205 -7.45 -1.60 -1.71
C ASN A 205 -7.75 -0.18 -1.24
N THR A 206 -8.88 -0.03 -0.54
CA THR A 206 -9.32 1.24 0.05
C THR A 206 -9.65 1.01 1.51
N VAL A 207 -9.08 1.84 2.38
CA VAL A 207 -9.37 1.90 3.81
C VAL A 207 -10.02 3.24 4.09
N VAL A 208 -11.16 3.23 4.80
CA VAL A 208 -11.85 4.44 5.24
C VAL A 208 -11.95 4.40 6.75
N ALA A 209 -11.43 5.43 7.40
CA ALA A 209 -11.60 5.66 8.83
C ALA A 209 -12.43 6.93 9.04
N GLN A 210 -13.47 6.80 9.84
CA GLN A 210 -14.24 7.95 10.31
C GLN A 210 -13.68 8.36 11.67
N TYR A 211 -13.42 9.65 11.84
CA TYR A 211 -13.27 10.22 13.16
C TYR A 211 -14.37 11.25 13.37
N LEU A 212 -15.02 11.15 14.50
CA LEU A 212 -15.95 12.16 14.95
C LEU A 212 -15.13 13.09 15.85
N PRO A 213 -15.04 14.40 15.55
CA PRO A 213 -14.58 15.33 16.56
C PRO A 213 -15.46 15.14 17.78
N ALA A 214 -14.88 15.24 18.97
CA ALA A 214 -15.67 15.19 20.21
C ALA A 214 -16.84 16.16 20.08
N ASP A 215 -18.03 15.67 20.43
CA ASP A 215 -19.23 16.48 20.33
C ASP A 215 -18.99 17.74 21.20
N PRO A 216 -19.12 18.96 20.66
CA PRO A 216 -18.90 20.16 21.44
C PRO A 216 -19.94 20.35 22.56
N TRP A 217 -20.90 19.42 22.71
CA TRP A 217 -22.00 19.45 23.66
C TRP A 217 -21.94 18.38 24.76
N GLU A 218 -20.87 17.58 24.85
CA GLU A 218 -20.58 16.72 26.02
C GLU A 218 -19.52 17.39 26.97
#